data_21a4d4a152435146f9fc1b18531c67bf
#
_entry.id   21a4d4a152435146f9fc1b18531c67bf
#
_cell.length_a   1.000
_cell.length_b   1.000
_cell.length_c   1.000
_cell.angle_alpha   90.00
_cell.angle_beta   90.00
_cell.angle_gamma   90.00
#
_symmetry.space_group_name_H-M   'P 1'
#
loop_
_entity.id
_entity.type
_entity.pdbx_description
1 polymer ?
#
loop_
_entity_poly.entity_id
_entity_poly.type
_entity_poly.pdbx_seq_one_letter_code
_entity_poly.pdbx_strand_id
1 'polypeptide(L)'
;LQLNYELPFAKFPFLNFINAQYSYTSNFEWQRGGEALRQVAGEEMNTIQNANTHNLTAGLGMQRLYQFLGLSGRKMTSNTSRSQNPFDTNTTSRPTADASNLLLNLATMVKRMTFNYSENNGKFLPGFTQRIGFLGTNRPSVGFVFGNQSDVRFNAARRGWLTTFENFNEPFLSTHNSQIKFN
;
A
#
# COMPACT_ATOMS: atom_id res chain seq x y z
N LEU A 1 -6.80 13.10 -7.84
CA LEU A 1 -7.70 11.93 -7.84
C LEU A 1 -7.45 11.10 -6.61
N GLN A 2 -8.51 10.64 -5.95
CA GLN A 2 -8.41 9.70 -4.84
C GLN A 2 -9.43 8.57 -5.04
N LEU A 3 -8.98 7.34 -4.87
CA LEU A 3 -9.79 6.12 -4.93
C LEU A 3 -9.52 5.31 -3.67
N ASN A 4 -10.57 4.92 -2.96
CA ASN A 4 -10.49 4.00 -1.83
C ASN A 4 -11.37 2.78 -2.14
N TYR A 5 -10.83 1.59 -1.94
CA TYR A 5 -11.51 0.34 -2.23
C TYR A 5 -11.27 -0.68 -1.12
N GLU A 6 -12.35 -1.18 -0.54
CA GLU A 6 -12.30 -2.29 0.40
C GLU A 6 -12.38 -3.61 -0.38
N LEU A 7 -11.38 -4.46 -0.22
CA LEU A 7 -11.36 -5.76 -0.87
C LEU A 7 -12.38 -6.68 -0.16
N PRO A 8 -13.33 -7.27 -0.90
CA PRO A 8 -14.45 -7.99 -0.30
C PRO A 8 -14.09 -9.41 0.15
N PHE A 9 -12.96 -9.58 0.87
CA PHE A 9 -12.51 -10.89 1.36
C PHE A 9 -13.52 -11.52 2.35
N ALA A 10 -14.26 -10.68 3.07
CA ALA A 10 -15.31 -11.16 3.99
C ALA A 10 -16.43 -11.95 3.31
N LYS A 11 -16.61 -11.81 1.98
CA LYS A 11 -17.59 -12.56 1.21
C LYS A 11 -17.17 -14.02 0.95
N PHE A 12 -15.89 -14.33 1.14
CA PHE A 12 -15.35 -15.66 0.95
C PHE A 12 -15.17 -16.34 2.31
N PRO A 13 -15.84 -17.49 2.57
CA PRO A 13 -15.83 -18.12 3.88
C PRO A 13 -14.42 -18.45 4.39
N PHE A 14 -13.50 -18.79 3.47
CA PHE A 14 -12.12 -19.15 3.79
C PHE A 14 -11.17 -17.95 3.91
N LEU A 15 -11.61 -16.72 3.56
CA LEU A 15 -10.85 -15.49 3.67
C LEU A 15 -11.44 -14.47 4.65
N ASN A 16 -12.47 -14.86 5.40
CA ASN A 16 -13.20 -13.96 6.31
C ASN A 16 -12.35 -13.43 7.49
N PHE A 17 -11.15 -13.98 7.67
CA PHE A 17 -10.16 -13.50 8.64
C PHE A 17 -9.28 -12.36 8.11
N ILE A 18 -9.40 -12.02 6.82
CA ILE A 18 -8.64 -10.96 6.15
C ILE A 18 -9.55 -9.75 5.94
N ASN A 19 -9.11 -8.59 6.40
CA ASN A 19 -9.68 -7.30 6.02
C ASN A 19 -8.59 -6.53 5.28
N ALA A 20 -8.85 -6.14 4.04
CA ALA A 20 -7.88 -5.37 3.29
C ALA A 20 -8.52 -4.16 2.62
N GLN A 21 -7.81 -3.06 2.64
CA GLN A 21 -8.17 -1.80 2.03
C GLN A 21 -7.03 -1.33 1.13
N TYR A 22 -7.40 -0.95 -0.07
CA TYR A 22 -6.50 -0.35 -1.03
C TYR A 22 -6.90 1.11 -1.27
N SER A 23 -5.92 2.00 -1.24
CA SER A 23 -6.13 3.39 -1.63
C SER A 23 -5.13 3.79 -2.71
N TYR A 24 -5.62 4.54 -3.67
CA TYR A 24 -4.85 5.14 -4.72
C TYR A 24 -5.07 6.64 -4.72
N THR A 25 -3.99 7.40 -4.72
CA THR A 25 -4.03 8.85 -4.85
C THR A 25 -3.13 9.26 -6.01
N SER A 26 -3.60 10.15 -6.87
CA SER A 26 -2.77 10.75 -7.89
C SER A 26 -2.93 12.26 -7.93
N ASN A 27 -1.82 12.95 -8.13
CA ASN A 27 -1.73 14.38 -8.30
C ASN A 27 -1.04 14.67 -9.63
N PHE A 28 -1.55 15.65 -10.33
CA PHE A 28 -0.95 16.21 -11.53
C PHE A 28 -0.85 17.72 -11.37
N GLU A 29 0.27 18.28 -11.74
CA GLU A 29 0.52 19.69 -11.69
C GLU A 29 1.20 20.13 -13.00
N TRP A 30 0.74 21.25 -13.50
CA TRP A 30 1.36 21.97 -14.58
C TRP A 30 1.71 23.37 -14.10
N GLN A 31 2.96 23.72 -14.21
CA GLN A 31 3.48 25.04 -13.81
C GLN A 31 3.97 25.76 -15.05
N ARG A 32 3.50 26.99 -15.22
CA ARG A 32 3.98 27.86 -16.27
C ARG A 32 5.37 28.39 -15.93
N GLY A 33 6.27 28.35 -16.91
CA GLY A 33 7.60 28.96 -16.78
C GLY A 33 7.55 30.46 -16.58
N GLY A 34 8.59 30.96 -15.94
CA GLY A 34 8.74 32.40 -15.69
C GLY A 34 8.82 33.23 -16.98
N GLU A 35 8.23 34.43 -16.95
CA GLU A 35 8.20 35.33 -18.11
C GLU A 35 9.60 35.72 -18.58
N ALA A 36 10.54 35.95 -17.66
CA ALA A 36 11.91 36.25 -17.98
C ALA A 36 12.59 35.15 -18.79
N LEU A 37 12.34 33.90 -18.43
CA LEU A 37 12.89 32.74 -19.13
C LEU A 37 12.29 32.61 -20.53
N ARG A 38 10.99 32.85 -20.65
CA ARG A 38 10.30 32.88 -21.95
C ARG A 38 10.85 33.95 -22.90
N GLN A 39 11.15 35.15 -22.40
CA GLN A 39 11.72 36.21 -23.19
C GLN A 39 13.12 35.87 -23.72
N VAL A 40 13.94 35.21 -22.92
CA VAL A 40 15.29 34.81 -23.29
C VAL A 40 15.30 33.62 -24.26
N ALA A 41 14.45 32.64 -24.01
CA ALA A 41 14.40 31.44 -24.83
C ALA A 41 13.53 31.55 -26.10
N GLY A 42 12.64 32.53 -26.15
CA GLY A 42 11.71 32.70 -27.27
C GLY A 42 10.57 31.70 -27.31
N GLU A 43 10.47 30.82 -26.33
CA GLU A 43 9.45 29.77 -26.23
C GLU A 43 8.91 29.59 -24.78
N GLU A 44 7.73 29.00 -24.66
CA GLU A 44 7.19 28.65 -23.33
C GLU A 44 7.97 27.47 -22.76
N MET A 45 8.49 27.61 -21.55
CA MET A 45 9.16 26.56 -20.81
C MET A 45 8.36 26.24 -19.53
N ASN A 46 7.44 25.33 -19.65
CA ASN A 46 6.59 24.90 -18.55
C ASN A 46 7.18 23.67 -17.87
N THR A 47 6.66 23.36 -16.71
CA THR A 47 6.99 22.13 -16.01
C THR A 47 5.73 21.32 -15.81
N ILE A 48 5.82 20.02 -16.05
CA ILE A 48 4.77 19.08 -15.72
C ILE A 48 5.29 18.08 -14.70
N GLN A 49 4.47 17.80 -13.71
CA GLN A 49 4.77 16.78 -12.74
C GLN A 49 3.54 15.94 -12.42
N ASN A 50 3.77 14.68 -12.12
CA ASN A 50 2.78 13.82 -11.52
C ASN A 50 3.35 13.05 -10.35
N ALA A 51 2.47 12.68 -9.45
CA ALA A 51 2.79 11.75 -8.37
C ALA A 51 1.62 10.80 -8.19
N ASN A 52 1.92 9.55 -7.85
CA ASN A 52 0.93 8.62 -7.38
C ASN A 52 1.36 7.95 -6.08
N THR A 53 0.38 7.56 -5.30
CA THR A 53 0.57 6.81 -4.07
C THR A 53 -0.39 5.63 -4.06
N HIS A 54 0.16 4.45 -3.88
CA HIS A 54 -0.57 3.21 -3.65
C HIS A 54 -0.39 2.82 -2.19
N ASN A 55 -1.48 2.63 -1.46
CA ASN A 55 -1.44 2.10 -0.10
C ASN A 55 -2.33 0.86 -0.03
N LEU A 56 -1.78 -0.22 0.49
CA LEU A 56 -2.51 -1.44 0.80
C LEU A 56 -2.34 -1.73 2.29
N THR A 57 -3.45 -1.74 3.00
CA THR A 57 -3.49 -2.15 4.40
C THR A 57 -4.28 -3.43 4.52
N ALA A 58 -3.67 -4.48 5.07
CA ALA A 58 -4.32 -5.75 5.31
C ALA A 58 -4.22 -6.12 6.80
N GLY A 59 -5.37 -6.33 7.42
CA GLY A 59 -5.49 -6.84 8.78
C GLY A 59 -5.85 -8.31 8.77
N LEU A 60 -5.10 -9.12 9.51
CA LEU A 60 -5.29 -10.55 9.65
C LEU A 60 -5.82 -10.85 11.06
N GLY A 61 -7.05 -11.35 11.15
CA GLY A 61 -7.66 -11.80 12.41
C GLY A 61 -7.24 -13.24 12.71
N MET A 62 -6.08 -13.43 13.31
CA MET A 62 -5.47 -14.75 13.55
C MET A 62 -6.38 -15.69 14.34
N GLN A 63 -7.21 -15.18 15.24
CA GLN A 63 -8.15 -16.02 15.98
C GLN A 63 -9.15 -16.75 15.06
N ARG A 64 -9.65 -16.08 14.02
CA ARG A 64 -10.55 -16.68 13.04
C ARG A 64 -9.82 -17.70 12.18
N LEU A 65 -8.57 -17.40 11.81
CA LEU A 65 -7.71 -18.35 11.10
C LEU A 65 -7.48 -19.62 11.92
N TYR A 66 -7.16 -19.48 13.22
CA TYR A 66 -6.96 -20.62 14.11
C TYR A 66 -8.25 -21.45 14.29
N GLN A 67 -9.41 -20.80 14.37
CA GLN A 67 -10.70 -21.49 14.39
C GLN A 67 -10.94 -22.28 13.11
N PHE A 68 -10.64 -21.69 11.96
CA PHE A 68 -10.77 -22.34 10.66
C PHE A 68 -9.84 -23.55 10.51
N LEU A 69 -8.61 -23.46 11.02
CA LEU A 69 -7.63 -24.55 11.04
C LEU A 69 -7.87 -25.58 12.15
N GLY A 70 -8.91 -25.40 12.98
CA GLY A 70 -9.17 -26.29 14.10
C GLY A 70 -8.16 -26.19 15.25
N LEU A 71 -7.30 -25.14 15.22
CA LEU A 71 -6.26 -24.89 16.22
C LEU A 71 -6.77 -24.09 17.42
N SER A 72 -8.06 -23.77 17.49
CA SER A 72 -8.65 -23.12 18.65
C SER A 72 -8.59 -24.08 19.82
N GLY A 73 -7.63 -23.85 20.71
CA GLY A 73 -7.45 -24.66 21.91
C GLY A 73 -8.76 -24.85 22.63
N ARG A 74 -9.08 -26.09 22.97
CA ARG A 74 -10.18 -26.43 23.87
C ARG A 74 -10.08 -25.52 25.09
N LYS A 75 -11.08 -24.66 25.29
CA LYS A 75 -11.26 -24.02 26.59
C LYS A 75 -11.17 -25.13 27.62
N MET A 76 -10.16 -25.12 28.48
CA MET A 76 -10.19 -25.88 29.70
C MET A 76 -11.42 -25.37 30.45
N THR A 77 -12.52 -26.09 30.31
CA THR A 77 -13.60 -26.03 31.24
C THR A 77 -13.01 -26.61 32.54
N SER A 78 -12.60 -25.73 33.42
CA SER A 78 -12.37 -26.11 34.82
C SER A 78 -13.71 -26.51 35.38
N ASN A 79 -14.11 -27.77 35.14
CA ASN A 79 -15.11 -28.41 35.94
C ASN A 79 -14.48 -28.59 37.33
N THR A 80 -14.58 -27.54 38.13
CA THR A 80 -14.44 -27.66 39.58
C THR A 80 -15.72 -28.32 40.06
N SER A 81 -15.88 -29.60 39.74
CA SER A 81 -16.77 -30.48 40.51
C SER A 81 -16.09 -30.69 41.85
N ARG A 82 -16.48 -29.88 42.79
CA ARG A 82 -16.13 -30.01 44.20
C ARG A 82 -16.79 -31.26 44.75
N SER A 83 -16.20 -32.42 44.45
CA SER A 83 -16.47 -33.64 45.16
C SER A 83 -15.56 -33.69 46.38
N GLN A 84 -16.15 -33.36 47.50
CA GLN A 84 -15.53 -33.58 48.81
C GLN A 84 -15.61 -35.08 49.12
N ASN A 85 -14.54 -35.81 48.86
CA ASN A 85 -14.27 -37.08 49.53
C ASN A 85 -12.90 -36.97 50.19
N PRO A 86 -12.85 -37.03 51.56
CA PRO A 86 -11.62 -36.78 52.30
C PRO A 86 -10.69 -38.02 52.40
N PHE A 87 -10.84 -39.04 51.60
CA PHE A 87 -10.03 -40.26 51.74
C PHE A 87 -9.71 -40.90 50.38
N ASP A 88 -8.76 -40.26 49.66
CA ASP A 88 -8.02 -40.97 48.62
C ASP A 88 -6.61 -40.41 48.54
N THR A 89 -5.72 -41.11 49.23
CA THR A 89 -4.28 -41.00 49.13
C THR A 89 -3.81 -41.70 47.87
N ASN A 90 -3.00 -41.03 47.07
CA ASN A 90 -2.22 -41.52 45.95
C ASN A 90 -2.89 -41.48 44.55
N THR A 91 -2.68 -40.37 43.88
CA THR A 91 -1.96 -40.42 42.59
C THR A 91 -1.44 -39.02 42.26
N THR A 92 -0.16 -38.85 42.41
CA THR A 92 0.59 -37.71 41.87
C THR A 92 0.56 -37.83 40.35
N SER A 93 -0.54 -37.46 39.71
CA SER A 93 -0.51 -37.20 38.27
C SER A 93 0.09 -35.80 38.08
N ARG A 94 1.42 -35.80 37.93
CA ARG A 94 2.17 -34.70 37.37
C ARG A 94 1.43 -34.30 36.08
N PRO A 95 0.95 -33.06 35.93
CA PRO A 95 0.44 -32.63 34.65
C PRO A 95 1.64 -32.64 33.71
N THR A 96 1.77 -33.68 32.91
CA THR A 96 2.58 -33.62 31.70
C THR A 96 1.91 -32.56 30.84
N ALA A 97 2.41 -31.34 30.93
CA ALA A 97 2.09 -30.31 29.97
C ALA A 97 2.54 -30.87 28.62
N ASP A 98 1.57 -31.41 27.87
CA ASP A 98 1.83 -31.92 26.52
C ASP A 98 2.54 -30.83 25.74
N ALA A 99 3.78 -31.10 25.30
CA ALA A 99 4.58 -30.17 24.55
C ALA A 99 3.81 -29.62 23.31
N SER A 100 2.89 -30.43 22.78
CA SER A 100 1.94 -30.03 21.73
C SER A 100 1.02 -28.90 22.16
N ASN A 101 0.51 -28.91 23.41
CA ASN A 101 -0.37 -27.84 23.90
C ASN A 101 0.41 -26.55 24.17
N LEU A 102 1.66 -26.65 24.60
CA LEU A 102 2.55 -25.48 24.76
C LEU A 102 2.85 -24.83 23.41
N LEU A 103 3.18 -25.62 22.39
CA LEU A 103 3.43 -25.13 21.04
C LEU A 103 2.16 -24.50 20.42
N LEU A 104 1.00 -25.11 20.61
CA LEU A 104 -0.28 -24.56 20.16
C LEU A 104 -0.61 -23.24 20.87
N ASN A 105 -0.40 -23.15 22.17
CA ASN A 105 -0.62 -21.93 22.93
C ASN A 105 0.34 -20.81 22.49
N LEU A 106 1.59 -21.16 22.24
CA LEU A 106 2.59 -20.21 21.72
C LEU A 106 2.22 -19.74 20.30
N ALA A 107 1.84 -20.66 19.42
CA ALA A 107 1.42 -20.34 18.05
C ALA A 107 0.16 -19.48 18.01
N THR A 108 -0.79 -19.69 18.93
CA THR A 108 -2.06 -18.93 19.01
C THR A 108 -1.94 -17.64 19.81
N MET A 109 -0.75 -17.28 20.28
CA MET A 109 -0.51 -16.05 21.03
C MET A 109 -0.71 -14.80 20.17
N VAL A 110 -0.41 -14.90 18.88
CA VAL A 110 -0.63 -13.79 17.92
C VAL A 110 -2.12 -13.69 17.62
N LYS A 111 -2.75 -12.61 18.05
CA LYS A 111 -4.20 -12.39 17.86
C LYS A 111 -4.54 -11.59 16.61
N ARG A 112 -3.66 -10.70 16.21
CA ARG A 112 -3.83 -9.82 15.05
C ARG A 112 -2.47 -9.53 14.43
N MET A 113 -2.44 -9.51 13.12
CA MET A 113 -1.31 -9.01 12.35
C MET A 113 -1.81 -7.94 11.39
N THR A 114 -1.01 -6.92 11.19
CA THR A 114 -1.32 -5.89 10.21
C THR A 114 -0.15 -5.76 9.24
N PHE A 115 -0.47 -5.84 7.97
CA PHE A 115 0.43 -5.62 6.86
C PHE A 115 0.09 -4.28 6.21
N ASN A 116 1.09 -3.42 6.04
CA ASN A 116 0.95 -2.17 5.33
C ASN A 116 2.00 -2.11 4.23
N TYR A 117 1.55 -1.89 3.01
CA TYR A 117 2.37 -1.59 1.86
C TYR A 117 2.06 -0.18 1.38
N SER A 118 3.09 0.62 1.19
CA SER A 118 2.98 1.96 0.62
C SER A 118 4.01 2.12 -0.49
N GLU A 119 3.56 2.60 -1.63
CA GLU A 119 4.40 2.90 -2.78
C GLU A 119 4.08 4.31 -3.27
N ASN A 120 5.12 5.12 -3.40
CA ASN A 120 5.04 6.49 -3.89
C ASN A 120 5.92 6.63 -5.13
N ASN A 121 5.34 7.10 -6.20
CA ASN A 121 6.04 7.38 -7.44
C ASN A 121 5.82 8.82 -7.85
N GLY A 122 6.83 9.42 -8.47
CA GLY A 122 6.74 10.77 -8.98
C GLY A 122 7.56 10.96 -10.24
N LYS A 123 7.08 11.82 -11.12
CA LYS A 123 7.82 12.27 -12.29
C LYS A 123 7.72 13.78 -12.41
N PHE A 124 8.87 14.38 -12.66
CA PHE A 124 9.03 15.80 -12.87
C PHE A 124 9.72 16.01 -14.21
N LEU A 125 9.03 16.65 -15.15
CA LEU A 125 9.52 16.93 -16.49
C LEU A 125 9.49 18.44 -16.74
N PRO A 126 10.64 19.11 -16.63
CA PRO A 126 10.80 20.50 -16.96
C PRO A 126 11.01 20.70 -18.46
N GLY A 127 10.93 21.94 -18.91
CA GLY A 127 11.14 22.28 -20.32
C GLY A 127 10.02 21.83 -21.26
N PHE A 128 8.83 21.62 -20.73
CA PHE A 128 7.66 21.25 -21.52
C PHE A 128 7.08 22.50 -22.22
N THR A 129 7.12 22.53 -23.54
CA THR A 129 6.77 23.72 -24.33
C THR A 129 5.27 23.86 -24.59
N GLN A 130 4.51 22.83 -24.31
CA GLN A 130 3.10 22.81 -24.69
C GLN A 130 2.18 23.19 -23.53
N ARG A 131 0.99 23.68 -23.89
CA ARG A 131 -0.11 23.84 -22.94
C ARG A 131 -0.86 22.54 -22.78
N ILE A 132 -1.31 22.29 -21.58
CA ILE A 132 -2.21 21.17 -21.30
C ILE A 132 -3.58 21.45 -21.94
N GLY A 133 -4.20 20.43 -22.51
CA GLY A 133 -5.59 20.50 -22.96
C GLY A 133 -6.54 20.37 -21.78
N PHE A 134 -7.84 20.35 -22.05
CA PHE A 134 -8.86 20.11 -21.02
C PHE A 134 -8.55 18.80 -20.27
N LEU A 135 -8.39 18.89 -18.95
CA LEU A 135 -7.94 17.80 -18.08
C LEU A 135 -6.65 17.09 -18.53
N GLY A 136 -5.77 17.77 -19.28
CA GLY A 136 -4.54 17.15 -19.80
C GLY A 136 -4.76 16.02 -20.81
N THR A 137 -5.96 15.90 -21.38
CA THR A 137 -6.34 14.79 -22.26
C THR A 137 -5.53 14.76 -23.56
N ASN A 138 -5.16 15.90 -24.06
CA ASN A 138 -4.38 16.01 -25.30
C ASN A 138 -2.86 15.97 -25.05
N ARG A 139 -2.41 16.55 -23.94
CA ARG A 139 -0.99 16.72 -23.60
C ARG A 139 -0.81 16.83 -22.10
N PRO A 140 0.07 16.08 -21.44
CA PRO A 140 0.93 15.05 -22.05
C PRO A 140 0.17 13.76 -22.41
N SER A 141 -0.76 13.30 -21.60
CA SER A 141 -1.71 12.21 -21.85
C SER A 141 -2.66 12.06 -20.66
N VAL A 142 -3.84 11.48 -20.91
CA VAL A 142 -4.79 11.13 -19.84
C VAL A 142 -4.14 10.27 -18.76
N GLY A 143 -3.38 9.25 -19.16
CA GLY A 143 -2.69 8.39 -18.21
C GLY A 143 -1.75 9.14 -17.29
N PHE A 144 -0.96 10.09 -17.81
CA PHE A 144 -0.02 10.87 -17.01
C PHE A 144 -0.75 11.76 -15.99
N VAL A 145 -1.87 12.35 -16.37
CA VAL A 145 -2.71 13.17 -15.47
C VAL A 145 -3.27 12.33 -14.31
N PHE A 146 -3.61 11.07 -14.58
CA PHE A 146 -4.10 10.15 -13.57
C PHE A 146 -2.98 9.35 -12.87
N GLY A 147 -1.73 9.79 -13.00
CA GLY A 147 -0.62 9.27 -12.22
C GLY A 147 0.12 8.09 -12.86
N ASN A 148 -0.12 7.78 -14.13
CA ASN A 148 0.64 6.74 -14.83
C ASN A 148 2.13 7.11 -14.84
N GLN A 149 2.97 6.15 -14.45
CA GLN A 149 4.41 6.29 -14.35
C GLN A 149 5.16 5.83 -15.61
N SER A 150 4.49 5.72 -16.75
CA SER A 150 5.16 5.52 -18.03
C SER A 150 6.14 6.66 -18.34
N ASP A 151 7.16 6.37 -19.13
CA ASP A 151 8.17 7.39 -19.47
C ASP A 151 7.59 8.43 -20.44
N VAL A 152 7.13 9.54 -19.86
CA VAL A 152 6.56 10.66 -20.61
C VAL A 152 7.62 11.41 -21.40
N ARG A 153 8.88 11.36 -20.97
CA ARG A 153 10.01 12.09 -21.59
C ARG A 153 10.24 11.70 -23.05
N PHE A 154 10.28 10.40 -23.34
CA PHE A 154 10.46 9.93 -24.73
C PHE A 154 9.29 10.29 -25.63
N ASN A 155 8.07 10.23 -25.11
CA ASN A 155 6.90 10.64 -25.86
C ASN A 155 6.89 12.16 -26.13
N ALA A 156 7.27 12.95 -25.15
CA ALA A 156 7.39 14.40 -25.29
C ALA A 156 8.51 14.79 -26.28
N ALA A 157 9.69 14.17 -26.17
CA ALA A 157 10.80 14.39 -27.09
C ALA A 157 10.44 14.04 -28.54
N ARG A 158 9.85 12.86 -28.76
CA ARG A 158 9.45 12.40 -30.11
C ARG A 158 8.45 13.34 -30.78
N ARG A 159 7.61 14.01 -29.99
CA ARG A 159 6.59 14.94 -30.48
C ARG A 159 7.05 16.38 -30.53
N GLY A 160 8.31 16.66 -30.18
CA GLY A 160 8.84 18.03 -30.16
C GLY A 160 8.18 18.91 -29.08
N TRP A 161 7.82 18.31 -27.94
CA TRP A 161 7.19 19.03 -26.82
C TRP A 161 8.18 19.48 -25.75
N LEU A 162 9.47 19.22 -25.96
CA LEU A 162 10.54 19.65 -25.07
C LEU A 162 11.29 20.83 -25.67
N THR A 163 11.77 21.70 -24.80
CA THR A 163 12.59 22.84 -25.19
C THR A 163 13.90 22.40 -25.85
N THR A 164 14.35 23.14 -26.84
CA THR A 164 15.67 22.98 -27.47
C THR A 164 16.63 24.07 -27.05
N PHE A 165 16.27 24.90 -26.06
CA PHE A 165 17.09 25.97 -25.56
C PHE A 165 18.38 25.43 -24.90
N GLU A 166 19.55 25.77 -25.47
CA GLU A 166 20.85 25.18 -25.08
C GLU A 166 21.24 25.45 -23.63
N ASN A 167 20.82 26.58 -23.06
CA ASN A 167 21.12 26.94 -21.66
C ASN A 167 20.11 26.39 -20.66
N PHE A 168 19.14 25.58 -21.10
CA PHE A 168 18.20 24.94 -20.22
C PHE A 168 18.83 23.71 -19.55
N ASN A 169 19.05 23.79 -18.24
CA ASN A 169 19.76 22.75 -17.48
C ASN A 169 18.98 22.21 -16.30
N GLU A 170 17.66 22.07 -16.43
CA GLU A 170 16.87 21.41 -15.42
C GLU A 170 16.72 19.91 -15.73
N PRO A 171 17.10 19.00 -14.81
CA PRO A 171 17.05 17.58 -15.06
C PRO A 171 15.63 17.03 -14.95
N PHE A 172 15.33 16.02 -15.75
CA PHE A 172 14.18 15.14 -15.52
C PHE A 172 14.38 14.32 -14.23
N LEU A 173 13.38 14.31 -13.36
CA LEU A 173 13.42 13.51 -12.15
C LEU A 173 12.34 12.42 -12.18
N SER A 174 12.74 11.23 -11.77
CA SER A 174 11.82 10.13 -11.53
C SER A 174 12.11 9.56 -10.15
N THR A 175 11.11 9.54 -9.29
CA THR A 175 11.22 9.03 -7.92
C THR A 175 10.37 7.80 -7.76
N HIS A 176 10.90 6.82 -7.04
CA HIS A 176 10.19 5.63 -6.63
C HIS A 176 10.59 5.30 -5.19
N ASN A 177 9.59 5.15 -4.33
CA ASN A 177 9.80 4.77 -2.94
C ASN A 177 8.73 3.77 -2.54
N SER A 178 9.17 2.62 -2.01
CA SER A 178 8.28 1.59 -1.50
C SER A 178 8.62 1.24 -0.06
N GLN A 179 7.60 0.99 0.75
CA GLN A 179 7.74 0.64 2.15
C GLN A 179 6.79 -0.48 2.52
N ILE A 180 7.30 -1.46 3.24
CA ILE A 180 6.53 -2.55 3.83
C ILE A 180 6.68 -2.49 5.35
N LYS A 181 5.56 -2.59 6.06
CA LYS A 181 5.51 -2.65 7.52
C LYS A 181 4.64 -3.81 7.98
N PHE A 182 5.14 -4.55 8.96
CA PHE A 182 4.41 -5.60 9.68
C PHE A 182 4.30 -5.19 11.14
N ASN A 183 3.09 -5.31 11.69
CA ASN A 183 2.80 -5.04 13.11
C ASN A 183 1.95 -6.20 13.69
#